data_7919c951731d28ab39bc74f5e76461c4
#
_entry.id   7919c951731d28ab39bc74f5e76461c4
#
_cell.length_a   1.000
_cell.length_b   1.000
_cell.length_c   1.000
_cell.angle_alpha   90.00
_cell.angle_beta   90.00
_cell.angle_gamma   90.00
#
_symmetry.space_group_name_H-M   'P 1'
#
loop_
_entity.id
_entity.type
_entity.pdbx_description
1 polymer ?
#
loop_
_entity_poly.entity_id
_entity_poly.type
_entity_poly.pdbx_seq_one_letter_code
_entity_poly.pdbx_strand_id
1 'polypeptide(L)'
;LTLPTAEHPHSEARSITGGVVYHGAKWPDLRGHFVYGDYNTGKIWGIRHNGEKVVSQREFADTTLAIVGFATTRSGDLLVVDHGSGFYRFVPQPRVRQTLPFPTRLSETGLFASTETHEMRPGVIGYLVIAPGWNDGALAKRWMAVPGEEQVGFNQSRPWTFPNGTALVQTLSVEQEDHRGLAKRFRVETRVLLRQQNEWVGYSYRWNEAQTNAELIPRDGAKATFRVADAKSP
;
A
#
# COMPACT_ATOMS: atom_id res chain seq x y z
N LEU A 1 34.06 9.73 15.72
CA LEU A 1 32.66 9.82 15.39
C LEU A 1 31.94 8.66 16.06
N THR A 2 30.95 8.94 16.91
CA THR A 2 30.09 7.89 17.48
C THR A 2 28.99 7.59 16.49
N LEU A 3 28.81 6.33 16.15
CA LEU A 3 27.72 5.89 15.27
C LEU A 3 26.36 6.06 15.96
N PRO A 4 25.28 6.34 15.21
CA PRO A 4 23.94 6.43 15.77
C PRO A 4 23.51 5.08 16.36
N THR A 5 22.67 5.12 17.40
CA THR A 5 22.14 3.92 18.06
C THR A 5 21.20 3.14 17.15
N ALA A 6 20.47 3.83 16.27
CA ALA A 6 19.60 3.27 15.25
C ALA A 6 19.48 4.21 14.06
N GLU A 7 19.23 3.65 12.91
CA GLU A 7 19.02 4.36 11.66
C GLU A 7 17.77 3.84 10.97
N HIS A 8 17.11 4.71 10.21
CA HIS A 8 16.03 4.36 9.31
C HIS A 8 16.34 4.86 7.90
N PRO A 9 16.12 4.05 6.87
CA PRO A 9 16.20 4.55 5.50
C PRO A 9 15.08 5.57 5.24
N HIS A 10 15.29 6.50 4.31
CA HIS A 10 14.29 7.51 3.93
C HIS A 10 12.96 6.93 3.40
N SER A 11 12.96 5.66 3.04
CA SER A 11 11.74 4.92 2.68
C SER A 11 10.85 4.57 3.88
N GLU A 12 11.43 4.56 5.10
CA GLU A 12 10.71 4.24 6.34
C GLU A 12 10.43 5.49 7.19
N ALA A 13 11.40 6.39 7.31
CA ALA A 13 11.29 7.61 8.10
C ALA A 13 11.94 8.79 7.38
N ARG A 14 11.31 9.95 7.45
CA ARG A 14 11.76 11.17 6.75
C ARG A 14 12.05 12.34 7.70
N SER A 15 11.40 12.36 8.85
CA SER A 15 11.53 13.41 9.85
C SER A 15 11.28 12.84 11.25
N ILE A 16 12.32 12.22 11.81
CA ILE A 16 12.23 11.56 13.11
C ILE A 16 12.00 12.58 14.19
N THR A 17 10.98 12.32 15.00
CA THR A 17 10.62 13.10 16.19
C THR A 17 11.03 12.33 17.44
N GLY A 18 11.73 13.01 18.32
CA GLY A 18 12.16 12.46 19.61
C GLY A 18 10.99 12.05 20.50
N GLY A 19 11.29 11.26 21.49
CA GLY A 19 10.34 10.48 22.23
C GLY A 19 10.61 10.42 23.73
N VAL A 20 10.10 9.39 24.34
CA VAL A 20 10.20 9.13 25.78
C VAL A 20 10.52 7.65 26.04
N VAL A 21 11.21 7.39 27.14
CA VAL A 21 11.32 6.00 27.63
C VAL A 21 10.03 5.65 28.36
N TYR A 22 9.34 4.62 27.87
CA TYR A 22 8.08 4.20 28.46
C TYR A 22 8.28 3.33 29.70
N HIS A 23 7.75 3.76 30.83
CA HIS A 23 7.83 3.04 32.11
C HIS A 23 6.44 2.61 32.63
N GLY A 24 5.36 2.94 31.93
CA GLY A 24 3.99 2.61 32.35
C GLY A 24 3.72 1.10 32.40
N ALA A 25 2.71 0.71 33.14
CA ALA A 25 2.29 -0.68 33.28
C ALA A 25 1.26 -1.13 32.23
N LYS A 26 0.56 -0.17 31.59
CA LYS A 26 -0.56 -0.44 30.69
C LYS A 26 -0.15 -1.18 29.42
N TRP A 27 1.04 -0.91 28.92
CA TRP A 27 1.60 -1.51 27.71
C TRP A 27 2.90 -2.25 28.03
N PRO A 28 2.82 -3.51 28.49
CA PRO A 28 4.02 -4.28 28.88
C PRO A 28 5.06 -4.39 27.77
N ASP A 29 4.59 -4.50 26.52
CA ASP A 29 5.45 -4.61 25.34
C ASP A 29 6.26 -3.33 25.04
N LEU A 30 5.77 -2.17 25.46
CA LEU A 30 6.47 -0.89 25.32
C LEU A 30 7.45 -0.63 26.46
N ARG A 31 7.30 -1.34 27.59
CA ARG A 31 8.05 -1.02 28.80
C ARG A 31 9.56 -1.14 28.58
N GLY A 32 10.27 -0.08 28.94
CA GLY A 32 11.72 0.02 28.79
C GLY A 32 12.18 0.35 27.36
N HIS A 33 11.26 0.60 26.43
CA HIS A 33 11.61 1.13 25.12
C HIS A 33 11.62 2.67 25.14
N PHE A 34 12.59 3.24 24.46
CA PHE A 34 12.54 4.63 24.01
C PHE A 34 11.60 4.66 22.81
N VAL A 35 10.44 5.28 22.98
CA VAL A 35 9.40 5.36 21.95
C VAL A 35 9.59 6.67 21.20
N TYR A 36 9.64 6.61 19.89
CA TYR A 36 9.84 7.75 18.99
C TYR A 36 9.00 7.55 17.72
N GLY A 37 8.85 8.58 16.92
CA GLY A 37 8.04 8.52 15.70
C GLY A 37 8.59 9.33 14.55
N ASP A 38 7.86 9.37 13.46
CA ASP A 38 8.18 10.19 12.30
C ASP A 38 7.02 11.12 11.95
N TYR A 39 7.33 12.37 11.69
CA TYR A 39 6.35 13.41 11.37
C TYR A 39 5.63 13.13 10.02
N ASN A 40 6.37 12.65 9.01
CA ASN A 40 5.85 12.50 7.67
C ASN A 40 5.09 11.20 7.45
N THR A 41 5.55 10.11 8.07
CA THR A 41 4.97 8.79 7.86
C THR A 41 3.96 8.41 8.93
N GLY A 42 3.98 9.09 10.09
CA GLY A 42 3.11 8.78 11.22
C GLY A 42 3.44 7.47 11.94
N LYS A 43 4.55 6.85 11.58
CA LYS A 43 5.02 5.60 12.20
C LYS A 43 5.61 5.86 13.57
N ILE A 44 5.43 4.88 14.47
CA ILE A 44 5.94 4.91 15.84
C ILE A 44 6.74 3.64 16.11
N TRP A 45 7.99 3.84 16.50
CA TRP A 45 8.91 2.76 16.86
C TRP A 45 9.29 2.81 18.32
N GLY A 46 9.86 1.73 18.77
CA GLY A 46 10.54 1.65 20.06
C GLY A 46 11.84 0.94 19.98
N ILE A 47 12.83 1.50 20.65
CA ILE A 47 14.16 0.92 20.83
C ILE A 47 14.38 0.59 22.30
N ARG A 48 14.92 -0.59 22.59
CA ARG A 48 15.42 -0.94 23.90
C ARG A 48 16.92 -1.24 23.82
N HIS A 49 17.67 -0.56 24.69
CA HIS A 49 19.13 -0.69 24.79
C HIS A 49 19.51 -1.25 26.16
N ASN A 50 20.51 -2.13 26.24
CA ASN A 50 20.94 -2.73 27.49
C ASN A 50 22.21 -2.09 28.11
N GLY A 51 22.63 -0.94 27.57
CA GLY A 51 23.89 -0.27 27.92
C GLY A 51 25.01 -0.51 26.93
N GLU A 52 25.03 -1.66 26.24
CA GLU A 52 26.05 -2.06 25.26
C GLU A 52 25.52 -2.02 23.82
N LYS A 53 24.32 -2.52 23.61
CA LYS A 53 23.72 -2.64 22.27
C LYS A 53 22.20 -2.54 22.28
N VAL A 54 21.63 -2.28 21.12
CA VAL A 54 20.20 -2.39 20.87
C VAL A 54 19.78 -3.86 20.99
N VAL A 55 18.86 -4.16 21.91
CA VAL A 55 18.35 -5.51 22.15
C VAL A 55 16.95 -5.70 21.52
N SER A 56 16.26 -4.61 21.19
CA SER A 56 14.96 -4.62 20.51
C SER A 56 14.78 -3.32 19.76
N GLN A 57 14.37 -3.43 18.50
CA GLN A 57 13.89 -2.31 17.69
C GLN A 57 12.70 -2.82 16.88
N ARG A 58 11.53 -2.18 17.04
CA ARG A 58 10.35 -2.59 16.30
C ARG A 58 9.37 -1.43 16.13
N GLU A 59 8.54 -1.53 15.10
CA GLU A 59 7.38 -0.68 14.89
C GLU A 59 6.24 -1.12 15.81
N PHE A 60 5.62 -0.16 16.50
CA PHE A 60 4.49 -0.38 17.40
C PHE A 60 3.17 0.12 16.82
N ALA A 61 3.22 1.15 15.98
CA ALA A 61 2.05 1.67 15.31
C ALA A 61 2.41 2.34 13.98
N ASP A 62 1.48 2.25 13.05
CA ASP A 62 1.45 2.98 11.80
C ASP A 62 0.18 3.83 11.80
N THR A 63 0.33 5.15 11.72
CA THR A 63 -0.75 6.11 11.88
C THR A 63 -0.73 7.15 10.77
N THR A 64 -1.74 8.02 10.75
CA THR A 64 -1.78 9.18 9.86
C THR A 64 -1.39 10.48 10.55
N LEU A 65 -0.84 10.38 11.76
CA LEU A 65 -0.51 11.54 12.58
C LEU A 65 0.77 12.23 12.07
N ALA A 66 0.77 13.54 12.05
CA ALA A 66 1.98 14.35 11.90
C ALA A 66 2.62 14.50 13.27
N ILE A 67 3.44 13.53 13.67
CA ILE A 67 3.93 13.40 15.05
C ILE A 67 4.97 14.47 15.35
N VAL A 68 4.69 15.31 16.34
CA VAL A 68 5.58 16.39 16.79
C VAL A 68 6.16 16.16 18.19
N GLY A 69 5.71 15.15 18.91
CA GLY A 69 6.24 14.83 20.22
C GLY A 69 5.55 13.70 20.94
N PHE A 70 6.10 13.35 22.08
CA PHE A 70 5.58 12.34 22.99
C PHE A 70 5.57 12.87 24.42
N ALA A 71 4.64 12.40 25.23
CA ALA A 71 4.57 12.72 26.65
C ALA A 71 4.06 11.50 27.43
N THR A 72 4.25 11.52 28.74
CA THR A 72 3.63 10.56 29.65
C THR A 72 2.72 11.30 30.63
N THR A 73 1.54 10.72 30.87
CA THR A 73 0.62 11.22 31.89
C THR A 73 1.14 10.87 33.29
N ARG A 74 0.55 11.50 34.32
CA ARG A 74 0.83 11.13 35.70
C ARG A 74 0.48 9.67 36.04
N SER A 75 -0.49 9.09 35.33
CA SER A 75 -0.86 7.66 35.42
C SER A 75 0.07 6.74 34.64
N GLY A 76 1.08 7.27 33.95
CA GLY A 76 2.04 6.49 33.15
C GLY A 76 1.53 6.12 31.76
N ASP A 77 0.43 6.69 31.27
CA ASP A 77 -0.01 6.51 29.89
C ASP A 77 0.88 7.27 28.92
N LEU A 78 1.17 6.65 27.77
CA LEU A 78 1.88 7.31 26.67
C LEU A 78 0.92 8.16 25.84
N LEU A 79 1.30 9.42 25.62
CA LEU A 79 0.62 10.34 24.72
C LEU A 79 1.50 10.60 23.50
N VAL A 80 0.86 10.63 22.35
CA VAL A 80 1.43 11.05 21.06
C VAL A 80 0.85 12.42 20.74
N VAL A 81 1.70 13.38 20.40
CA VAL A 81 1.29 14.75 20.07
C VAL A 81 1.29 14.89 18.55
N ASP A 82 0.14 15.22 18.01
CA ASP A 82 -0.05 15.49 16.59
C ASP A 82 -0.04 16.99 16.30
N HIS A 83 0.54 17.38 15.17
CA HIS A 83 0.67 18.79 14.76
C HIS A 83 -0.69 19.47 14.52
N GLY A 84 -1.65 18.75 13.98
CA GLY A 84 -2.92 19.34 13.53
C GLY A 84 -4.12 19.12 14.43
N SER A 85 -4.12 18.11 15.32
CA SER A 85 -5.35 17.64 15.94
C SER A 85 -5.27 17.31 17.44
N GLY A 86 -4.10 17.39 18.09
CA GLY A 86 -3.98 17.32 19.54
C GLY A 86 -3.27 16.08 20.09
N PHE A 87 -3.84 15.44 21.12
CA PHE A 87 -3.19 14.35 21.84
C PHE A 87 -3.88 13.02 21.59
N TYR A 88 -3.08 12.00 21.27
CA TYR A 88 -3.52 10.64 21.04
C TYR A 88 -2.91 9.68 22.06
N ARG A 89 -3.57 8.57 22.30
CA ARG A 89 -3.07 7.49 23.15
C ARG A 89 -3.23 6.15 22.47
N PHE A 90 -2.38 5.21 22.81
CA PHE A 90 -2.54 3.83 22.37
C PHE A 90 -3.83 3.23 22.93
N VAL A 91 -4.53 2.51 22.09
CA VAL A 91 -5.68 1.66 22.45
C VAL A 91 -5.42 0.24 21.97
N PRO A 92 -5.94 -0.79 22.65
CA PRO A 92 -5.83 -2.14 22.15
C PRO A 92 -6.45 -2.22 20.76
N GLN A 93 -5.70 -2.74 19.80
CA GLN A 93 -6.28 -3.02 18.50
C GLN A 93 -7.36 -4.10 18.66
N PRO A 94 -8.58 -3.90 18.16
CA PRO A 94 -9.56 -4.97 18.10
C PRO A 94 -8.93 -6.19 17.45
N ARG A 95 -9.03 -7.37 18.06
CA ARG A 95 -8.53 -8.58 17.41
C ARG A 95 -9.27 -8.70 16.09
N VAL A 96 -8.56 -8.44 15.00
CA VAL A 96 -9.10 -8.65 13.64
C VAL A 96 -9.39 -10.14 13.55
N ARG A 97 -10.67 -10.47 13.50
CA ARG A 97 -11.09 -11.85 13.21
C ARG A 97 -10.51 -12.21 11.86
N GLN A 98 -9.64 -13.21 11.86
CA GLN A 98 -9.03 -13.87 10.70
C GLN A 98 -8.77 -12.90 9.53
N THR A 99 -7.52 -12.49 9.40
CA THR A 99 -7.05 -11.94 8.12
C THR A 99 -7.17 -13.05 7.09
N LEU A 100 -8.09 -12.90 6.16
CA LEU A 100 -8.09 -13.74 4.97
C LEU A 100 -6.71 -13.61 4.32
N PRO A 101 -6.13 -14.72 3.84
CA PRO A 101 -4.86 -14.64 3.14
C PRO A 101 -4.98 -13.66 1.98
N PHE A 102 -3.91 -12.91 1.73
CA PHE A 102 -3.91 -11.96 0.61
C PHE A 102 -4.16 -12.72 -0.71
N PRO A 103 -5.03 -12.22 -1.60
CA PRO A 103 -5.38 -12.90 -2.84
C PRO A 103 -4.16 -13.17 -3.71
N THR A 104 -3.86 -14.44 -3.98
CA THR A 104 -2.78 -14.84 -4.88
C THR A 104 -3.24 -14.95 -6.33
N ARG A 105 -4.55 -14.98 -6.56
CA ARG A 105 -5.17 -15.00 -7.88
C ARG A 105 -6.06 -13.77 -8.06
N LEU A 106 -6.07 -13.23 -9.27
CA LEU A 106 -6.86 -12.05 -9.58
C LEU A 106 -8.37 -12.28 -9.37
N SER A 107 -8.87 -13.48 -9.62
CA SER A 107 -10.26 -13.88 -9.35
C SER A 107 -10.65 -13.82 -7.88
N GLU A 108 -9.69 -13.89 -6.97
CA GLU A 108 -9.91 -13.88 -5.52
C GLU A 108 -9.97 -12.45 -4.93
N THR A 109 -9.62 -11.44 -5.72
CA THR A 109 -9.57 -10.04 -5.27
C THR A 109 -10.93 -9.42 -4.99
N GLY A 110 -12.01 -10.04 -5.46
CA GLY A 110 -13.35 -9.47 -5.37
C GLY A 110 -13.62 -8.32 -6.37
N LEU A 111 -12.66 -7.97 -7.23
CA LEU A 111 -12.81 -6.88 -8.22
C LEU A 111 -13.51 -7.35 -9.51
N PHE A 112 -13.40 -8.63 -9.85
CA PHE A 112 -13.93 -9.21 -11.06
C PHE A 112 -15.16 -10.09 -10.77
N ALA A 113 -16.18 -9.99 -11.61
CA ALA A 113 -17.26 -10.96 -11.70
C ALA A 113 -16.77 -12.22 -12.44
N SER A 114 -15.98 -12.01 -13.51
CA SER A 114 -15.31 -13.06 -14.26
C SER A 114 -13.95 -12.56 -14.77
N THR A 115 -12.88 -13.24 -14.41
CA THR A 115 -11.56 -12.96 -14.98
C THR A 115 -11.43 -13.48 -16.40
N GLU A 116 -12.09 -14.57 -16.74
CA GLU A 116 -12.08 -15.15 -18.08
C GLU A 116 -12.65 -14.17 -19.12
N THR A 117 -13.84 -13.63 -18.87
CA THR A 117 -14.47 -12.63 -19.73
C THR A 117 -13.98 -11.22 -19.47
N HIS A 118 -13.13 -11.04 -18.45
CA HIS A 118 -12.63 -9.74 -17.98
C HIS A 118 -13.76 -8.78 -17.58
N GLU A 119 -14.79 -9.32 -16.95
CA GLU A 119 -15.95 -8.59 -16.47
C GLU A 119 -15.72 -8.13 -15.04
N MET A 120 -15.93 -6.85 -14.79
CA MET A 120 -15.80 -6.25 -13.46
C MET A 120 -17.08 -6.46 -12.64
N ARG A 121 -16.95 -6.55 -11.33
CA ARG A 121 -18.11 -6.57 -10.43
C ARG A 121 -18.89 -5.25 -10.45
N PRO A 122 -20.20 -5.27 -10.18
CA PRO A 122 -20.97 -4.05 -9.91
C PRO A 122 -20.26 -3.20 -8.84
N GLY A 123 -20.22 -1.88 -9.07
CA GLY A 123 -19.51 -0.93 -8.19
C GLY A 123 -18.05 -0.70 -8.56
N VAL A 124 -17.47 -1.49 -9.46
CA VAL A 124 -16.15 -1.20 -10.04
C VAL A 124 -16.33 -0.35 -11.30
N ILE A 125 -15.88 0.89 -11.25
CA ILE A 125 -16.15 1.93 -12.26
C ILE A 125 -14.99 2.07 -13.23
N GLY A 126 -15.22 1.93 -14.52
CA GLY A 126 -14.22 2.20 -15.56
C GLY A 126 -13.94 3.70 -15.69
N TYR A 127 -12.67 4.06 -15.90
CA TYR A 127 -12.30 5.45 -16.15
C TYR A 127 -11.22 5.58 -17.23
N LEU A 128 -11.13 6.76 -17.82
CA LEU A 128 -10.12 7.13 -18.81
C LEU A 128 -9.21 8.22 -18.24
N VAL A 129 -7.97 8.24 -18.70
CA VAL A 129 -7.04 9.33 -18.43
C VAL A 129 -6.87 10.16 -19.70
N ILE A 130 -6.85 11.49 -19.56
CA ILE A 130 -6.73 12.42 -20.69
C ILE A 130 -5.34 12.32 -21.32
N ALA A 131 -4.30 12.15 -20.50
CA ALA A 131 -2.92 12.00 -20.94
C ALA A 131 -2.37 10.65 -20.44
N PRO A 132 -2.56 9.55 -21.17
CA PRO A 132 -2.03 8.27 -20.77
C PRO A 132 -0.51 8.25 -20.86
N GLY A 133 0.14 7.71 -19.82
CA GLY A 133 1.58 7.42 -19.86
C GLY A 133 1.90 6.34 -20.88
N TRP A 134 3.14 6.35 -21.38
CA TRP A 134 3.67 5.32 -22.26
C TRP A 134 3.75 3.97 -21.53
N ASN A 135 3.30 2.91 -22.18
CA ASN A 135 3.33 1.53 -21.66
C ASN A 135 3.93 0.56 -22.68
N ASP A 136 5.02 0.94 -23.34
CA ASP A 136 5.72 0.11 -24.35
C ASP A 136 4.79 -0.46 -25.44
N GLY A 137 3.83 0.35 -25.91
CA GLY A 137 2.84 -0.06 -26.89
C GLY A 137 1.68 -0.88 -26.34
N ALA A 138 1.67 -1.21 -25.06
CA ALA A 138 0.54 -1.92 -24.46
C ALA A 138 -0.67 -1.02 -24.27
N LEU A 139 -1.85 -1.55 -24.57
CA LEU A 139 -3.13 -0.90 -24.34
C LEU A 139 -3.54 -1.05 -22.86
N ALA A 140 -3.98 0.04 -22.26
CA ALA A 140 -4.37 0.05 -20.85
C ALA A 140 -5.87 0.29 -20.67
N LYS A 141 -6.56 -0.60 -19.97
CA LYS A 141 -7.91 -0.37 -19.43
C LYS A 141 -7.79 -0.11 -17.92
N ARG A 142 -8.63 0.80 -17.40
CA ARG A 142 -8.55 1.23 -16.01
C ARG A 142 -9.91 1.23 -15.33
N TRP A 143 -9.89 0.88 -14.04
CA TRP A 143 -11.07 0.88 -13.19
C TRP A 143 -10.72 1.34 -11.78
N MET A 144 -11.74 1.76 -11.05
CA MET A 144 -11.65 2.16 -9.66
C MET A 144 -12.78 1.49 -8.88
N ALA A 145 -12.47 0.99 -7.71
CA ALA A 145 -13.43 0.53 -6.70
C ALA A 145 -13.24 1.35 -5.43
N VAL A 146 -14.31 1.91 -4.91
CA VAL A 146 -14.35 2.61 -3.63
C VAL A 146 -15.15 1.77 -2.65
N PRO A 147 -14.69 1.56 -1.40
CA PRO A 147 -15.35 0.66 -0.47
C PRO A 147 -16.68 1.24 0.07
N GLY A 148 -17.70 0.40 0.14
CA GLY A 148 -18.98 0.73 0.76
C GLY A 148 -19.63 1.99 0.19
N GLU A 149 -20.03 2.90 1.09
CA GLU A 149 -20.62 4.21 0.76
C GLU A 149 -19.60 5.36 0.86
N GLU A 150 -18.33 5.03 1.00
CA GLU A 150 -17.25 6.00 1.09
C GLU A 150 -17.12 6.83 -0.21
N GLN A 151 -16.57 8.03 -0.09
CA GLN A 151 -16.45 8.96 -1.20
C GLN A 151 -15.00 9.38 -1.43
N VAL A 152 -14.67 9.62 -2.68
CA VAL A 152 -13.40 10.25 -3.07
C VAL A 152 -13.52 11.75 -2.84
N GLY A 153 -12.62 12.31 -2.03
CA GLY A 153 -12.57 13.76 -1.81
C GLY A 153 -11.93 14.47 -2.99
N PHE A 154 -12.73 15.25 -3.71
CA PHE A 154 -12.25 16.11 -4.80
C PHE A 154 -11.61 17.38 -4.27
N ASN A 155 -10.47 17.74 -4.85
CA ASN A 155 -9.82 19.03 -4.61
C ASN A 155 -9.31 19.59 -5.93
N GLN A 156 -9.57 20.88 -6.19
CA GLN A 156 -9.20 21.53 -7.44
C GLN A 156 -7.68 21.82 -7.52
N SER A 157 -7.02 22.07 -6.39
CA SER A 157 -5.62 22.51 -6.31
C SER A 157 -4.68 21.55 -5.60
N ARG A 158 -5.21 20.44 -5.05
CA ARG A 158 -4.44 19.42 -4.33
C ARG A 158 -4.80 18.03 -4.84
N PRO A 159 -3.98 17.01 -4.60
CA PRO A 159 -4.35 15.63 -4.91
C PRO A 159 -5.70 15.24 -4.27
N TRP A 160 -6.47 14.43 -4.98
CA TRP A 160 -7.70 13.87 -4.44
C TRP A 160 -7.40 12.93 -3.28
N THR A 161 -8.30 12.86 -2.32
CA THR A 161 -8.20 11.95 -1.19
C THR A 161 -9.06 10.72 -1.42
N PHE A 162 -8.48 9.56 -1.14
CA PHE A 162 -9.14 8.27 -1.33
C PHE A 162 -9.24 7.56 0.02
N PRO A 163 -10.40 6.97 0.35
CA PRO A 163 -10.56 6.18 1.56
C PRO A 163 -9.71 4.90 1.51
N ASN A 164 -9.33 4.38 2.67
CA ASN A 164 -8.67 3.08 2.76
C ASN A 164 -9.59 1.99 2.20
N GLY A 165 -9.02 1.03 1.49
CA GLY A 165 -9.78 0.02 0.74
C GLY A 165 -10.09 0.41 -0.71
N THR A 166 -9.82 1.66 -1.13
CA THR A 166 -9.94 2.03 -2.55
C THR A 166 -8.91 1.26 -3.37
N ALA A 167 -9.34 0.66 -4.46
CA ALA A 167 -8.50 -0.01 -5.44
C ALA A 167 -8.54 0.71 -6.79
N LEU A 168 -7.36 1.02 -7.33
CA LEU A 168 -7.19 1.45 -8.72
C LEU A 168 -6.63 0.26 -9.50
N VAL A 169 -7.30 -0.13 -10.57
CA VAL A 169 -6.97 -1.31 -11.36
C VAL A 169 -6.56 -0.89 -12.77
N GLN A 170 -5.45 -1.44 -13.26
CA GLN A 170 -5.02 -1.25 -14.63
C GLN A 170 -4.69 -2.61 -15.25
N THR A 171 -5.38 -2.98 -16.32
CA THR A 171 -5.01 -4.15 -17.12
C THR A 171 -4.30 -3.72 -18.39
N LEU A 172 -3.09 -4.21 -18.57
CA LEU A 172 -2.27 -4.03 -19.76
C LEU A 172 -2.49 -5.19 -20.72
N SER A 173 -2.65 -4.88 -22.00
CA SER A 173 -2.82 -5.86 -23.07
C SER A 173 -1.96 -5.48 -24.27
N VAL A 174 -1.45 -6.48 -24.95
CA VAL A 174 -0.74 -6.34 -26.24
C VAL A 174 -1.55 -6.99 -27.35
N GLU A 175 -1.38 -6.52 -28.58
CA GLU A 175 -1.93 -7.16 -29.74
C GLU A 175 -0.91 -8.16 -30.29
N GLN A 176 -1.35 -9.40 -30.50
CA GLN A 176 -0.56 -10.48 -31.09
C GLN A 176 -1.29 -11.01 -32.30
N GLU A 177 -0.54 -11.43 -33.30
CA GLU A 177 -1.13 -12.18 -34.41
C GLU A 177 -1.26 -13.65 -34.03
N ASP A 178 -2.43 -14.23 -34.26
CA ASP A 178 -2.63 -15.66 -34.13
C ASP A 178 -1.99 -16.41 -35.35
N HIS A 179 -2.05 -17.72 -35.32
CA HIS A 179 -1.53 -18.56 -36.39
C HIS A 179 -2.21 -18.35 -37.78
N ARG A 180 -3.28 -17.54 -37.81
CA ARG A 180 -4.01 -17.14 -39.03
C ARG A 180 -3.71 -15.70 -39.44
N GLY A 181 -2.79 -15.01 -38.75
CA GLY A 181 -2.49 -13.59 -38.98
C GLY A 181 -3.58 -12.63 -38.50
N LEU A 182 -4.51 -13.11 -37.63
CA LEU A 182 -5.54 -12.24 -37.04
C LEU A 182 -5.03 -11.65 -35.76
N ALA A 183 -5.15 -10.32 -35.64
CA ALA A 183 -4.78 -9.61 -34.42
C ALA A 183 -5.70 -10.03 -33.26
N LYS A 184 -5.11 -10.58 -32.22
CA LYS A 184 -5.79 -10.95 -30.98
C LYS A 184 -5.18 -10.17 -29.83
N ARG A 185 -6.06 -9.60 -28.99
CA ARG A 185 -5.63 -8.90 -27.77
C ARG A 185 -5.32 -9.89 -26.66
N PHE A 186 -4.10 -9.79 -26.12
CA PHE A 186 -3.59 -10.64 -25.05
C PHE A 186 -3.37 -9.78 -23.79
N ARG A 187 -4.02 -10.15 -22.68
CA ARG A 187 -3.78 -9.52 -21.38
C ARG A 187 -2.45 -10.00 -20.83
N VAL A 188 -1.61 -9.06 -20.47
CA VAL A 188 -0.24 -9.33 -20.00
C VAL A 188 -0.19 -9.29 -18.49
N GLU A 189 -0.69 -8.17 -17.94
CA GLU A 189 -0.58 -7.84 -16.53
C GLU A 189 -1.82 -7.06 -16.07
N THR A 190 -2.27 -7.33 -14.85
CA THR A 190 -3.18 -6.45 -14.15
C THR A 190 -2.49 -5.91 -12.90
N ARG A 191 -2.36 -4.60 -12.82
CA ARG A 191 -1.83 -3.86 -11.67
C ARG A 191 -2.98 -3.38 -10.81
N VAL A 192 -2.84 -3.57 -9.50
CA VAL A 192 -3.78 -3.09 -8.50
C VAL A 192 -3.03 -2.18 -7.54
N LEU A 193 -3.40 -0.91 -7.47
CA LEU A 193 -2.99 -0.01 -6.40
C LEU A 193 -4.08 -0.02 -5.35
N LEU A 194 -3.77 -0.54 -4.18
CA LEU A 194 -4.69 -0.60 -3.05
C LEU A 194 -4.34 0.48 -2.03
N ARG A 195 -5.32 1.31 -1.67
CA ARG A 195 -5.19 2.26 -0.58
C ARG A 195 -5.35 1.54 0.75
N GLN A 196 -4.25 1.37 1.49
CA GLN A 196 -4.24 0.70 2.78
C GLN A 196 -3.33 1.45 3.74
N GLN A 197 -3.75 1.59 5.00
CA GLN A 197 -3.01 2.34 6.02
C GLN A 197 -2.61 3.76 5.55
N ASN A 198 -3.50 4.39 4.78
CA ASN A 198 -3.30 5.71 4.15
C ASN A 198 -2.14 5.81 3.16
N GLU A 199 -1.64 4.68 2.67
CA GLU A 199 -0.63 4.60 1.62
C GLU A 199 -1.16 3.84 0.40
N TRP A 200 -0.54 4.07 -0.75
CA TRP A 200 -0.80 3.30 -1.96
C TRP A 200 0.21 2.16 -2.07
N VAL A 201 -0.27 0.93 -2.07
CA VAL A 201 0.56 -0.26 -2.25
C VAL A 201 0.22 -0.93 -3.57
N GLY A 202 1.24 -1.21 -4.36
CA GLY A 202 1.09 -1.83 -5.69
C GLY A 202 1.21 -3.34 -5.65
N TYR A 203 0.31 -4.00 -6.36
CA TYR A 203 0.30 -5.44 -6.58
C TYR A 203 0.16 -5.72 -8.06
N SER A 204 0.97 -6.64 -8.59
CA SER A 204 0.94 -7.03 -10.00
C SER A 204 0.54 -8.49 -10.17
N TYR A 205 -0.38 -8.75 -11.09
CA TYR A 205 -0.85 -10.08 -11.44
C TYR A 205 -0.56 -10.37 -12.90
N ARG A 206 0.18 -11.44 -13.18
CA ARG A 206 0.50 -11.89 -14.54
C ARG A 206 -0.56 -12.83 -15.06
N TRP A 207 -1.09 -12.54 -16.23
CA TRP A 207 -2.09 -13.39 -16.89
C TRP A 207 -1.48 -14.70 -17.38
N ASN A 208 -2.24 -15.77 -17.20
CA ASN A 208 -1.90 -17.07 -17.77
C ASN A 208 -2.12 -17.10 -19.30
N GLU A 209 -1.51 -18.04 -19.99
CA GLU A 209 -1.62 -18.18 -21.44
C GLU A 209 -3.06 -18.43 -21.89
N ALA A 210 -3.84 -19.18 -21.11
CA ALA A 210 -5.25 -19.44 -21.38
C ALA A 210 -6.15 -18.20 -21.25
N GLN A 211 -5.62 -17.09 -20.70
CA GLN A 211 -6.35 -15.83 -20.48
C GLN A 211 -7.58 -15.97 -19.56
N THR A 212 -7.58 -16.95 -18.68
CA THR A 212 -8.68 -17.24 -17.75
C THR A 212 -8.50 -16.60 -16.38
N ASN A 213 -7.23 -16.42 -15.93
CA ASN A 213 -6.90 -15.82 -14.63
C ASN A 213 -5.49 -15.22 -14.64
N ALA A 214 -5.16 -14.51 -13.59
CA ALA A 214 -3.81 -13.98 -13.38
C ALA A 214 -3.32 -14.30 -11.97
N GLU A 215 -2.01 -14.51 -11.82
CA GLU A 215 -1.35 -14.87 -10.58
C GLU A 215 -0.50 -13.72 -10.06
N LEU A 216 -0.48 -13.53 -8.75
CA LEU A 216 0.30 -12.50 -8.07
C LEU A 216 1.79 -12.71 -8.35
N ILE A 217 2.45 -11.66 -8.83
CA ILE A 217 3.89 -11.65 -9.06
C ILE A 217 4.61 -11.45 -7.72
N PRO A 218 5.67 -12.23 -7.42
CA PRO A 218 6.51 -12.00 -6.25
C PRO A 218 7.10 -10.58 -6.22
N ARG A 219 7.47 -10.10 -5.03
CA ARG A 219 8.04 -8.75 -4.82
C ARG A 219 9.27 -8.47 -5.68
N ASP A 220 10.07 -9.49 -5.95
CA ASP A 220 11.29 -9.39 -6.78
C ASP A 220 10.98 -9.27 -8.28
N GLY A 221 9.71 -9.28 -8.64
CA GLY A 221 9.26 -9.19 -10.02
C GLY A 221 9.31 -10.52 -10.77
N ALA A 222 8.89 -10.48 -12.04
CA ALA A 222 8.99 -11.61 -12.95
C ALA A 222 9.28 -11.10 -14.37
N LYS A 223 10.12 -11.83 -15.10
CA LYS A 223 10.37 -11.57 -16.54
C LYS A 223 9.42 -12.39 -17.39
N ALA A 224 8.85 -11.78 -18.41
CA ALA A 224 8.06 -12.46 -19.42
C ALA A 224 8.38 -11.87 -20.80
N THR A 225 8.38 -12.70 -21.82
CA THR A 225 8.60 -12.26 -23.19
C THR A 225 7.31 -12.46 -23.98
N PHE A 226 6.88 -11.40 -24.64
CA PHE A 226 5.69 -11.41 -25.48
C PHE A 226 6.08 -11.07 -26.91
N ARG A 227 5.50 -11.79 -27.89
CA ARG A 227 5.57 -11.38 -29.27
C ARG A 227 4.48 -10.35 -29.52
N VAL A 228 4.84 -9.16 -29.91
CA VAL A 228 3.90 -8.08 -30.26
C VAL A 228 3.79 -8.07 -31.78
N ALA A 229 2.56 -7.98 -32.30
CA ALA A 229 2.38 -7.72 -33.73
C ALA A 229 3.10 -6.41 -34.08
N ASP A 230 3.84 -6.42 -35.16
CA ASP A 230 4.55 -5.22 -35.63
C ASP A 230 3.57 -4.07 -35.75
N ALA A 231 3.76 -3.05 -34.93
CA ALA A 231 3.04 -1.80 -35.10
C ALA A 231 3.43 -1.30 -36.49
N LYS A 232 2.54 -1.43 -37.47
CA LYS A 232 2.70 -0.74 -38.74
C LYS A 232 2.91 0.72 -38.37
N SER A 233 4.13 1.19 -38.52
CA SER A 233 4.44 2.62 -38.43
C SER A 233 3.46 3.39 -39.31
N PRO A 234 2.87 4.47 -38.80
CA PRO A 234 1.97 5.30 -39.59
C PRO A 234 2.69 5.91 -40.79
#